data_946ec250c05dd09d0dfa6e8ccc835a33
#
_entry.id   946ec250c05dd09d0dfa6e8ccc835a33
#
_cell.length_a   1.000
_cell.length_b   1.000
_cell.length_c   1.000
_cell.angle_alpha   90.00
_cell.angle_beta   90.00
_cell.angle_gamma   90.00
#
_symmetry.space_group_name_H-M   'P 1'
#
loop_
_entity.id
_entity.type
_entity.pdbx_description
1 polymer ?
#
loop_
_entity_poly.entity_id
_entity_poly.type
_entity_poly.pdbx_seq_one_letter_code
_entity_poly.pdbx_strand_id
1 'polypeptide(L)' 'MTDLNLDELQRAYKLAVEEWIAAIEHEEALASVHHSVAKLDRWEQAHLREDEIRSKVLEAKKQYEDALREMQFGF' A
#
# COMPACT_ATOMS: atom_id res chain seq x y z
N MET A 1 -15.03 3.36 23.09
CA MET A 1 -14.91 3.51 21.95
C MET A 1 -13.71 3.99 21.53
N THR A 2 -13.30 3.59 20.79
CA THR A 2 -12.26 3.99 20.39
C THR A 2 -12.09 4.66 19.50
N ASP A 3 -11.80 5.30 19.61
CA ASP A 3 -11.48 6.14 18.85
C ASP A 3 -10.30 5.92 18.16
N LEU A 4 -10.41 5.28 17.13
CA LEU A 4 -9.45 5.30 16.20
C LEU A 4 -9.37 6.71 15.80
N ASN A 5 -8.39 7.34 16.22
CA ASN A 5 -8.07 8.66 15.97
C ASN A 5 -7.85 8.81 14.49
N LEU A 6 -8.41 9.81 13.87
CA LEU A 6 -8.19 10.12 12.46
C LEU A 6 -6.72 10.29 12.14
N ASP A 7 -5.96 10.84 13.08
CA ASP A 7 -4.52 11.02 12.87
C ASP A 7 -3.82 9.67 12.75
N GLU A 8 -4.24 8.69 13.51
CA GLU A 8 -3.66 7.35 13.43
C GLU A 8 -4.01 6.68 12.12
N LEU A 9 -5.26 6.83 11.69
CA LEU A 9 -5.71 6.25 10.42
C LEU A 9 -5.02 6.91 9.24
N GLN A 10 -4.85 8.24 9.30
CA GLN A 10 -4.15 8.97 8.26
C GLN A 10 -2.68 8.54 8.19
N ARG A 11 -2.06 8.35 9.35
CA ARG A 11 -0.67 7.90 9.40
C ARG A 11 -0.52 6.50 8.83
N ALA A 12 -1.46 5.61 9.16
CA ALA A 12 -1.44 4.25 8.62
C ALA A 12 -1.58 4.26 7.10
N TYR A 13 -2.45 5.10 6.57
CA TYR A 13 -2.63 5.25 5.14
C TYR A 13 -1.35 5.80 4.49
N LYS A 14 -0.77 6.83 5.07
CA LYS A 14 0.46 7.42 4.55
C LYS A 14 1.60 6.41 4.51
N LEU A 15 1.78 5.65 5.60
CA LEU A 15 2.83 4.64 5.66
C LEU A 15 2.60 3.54 4.63
N ALA A 16 1.35 3.14 4.43
CA ALA A 16 1.01 2.12 3.43
C ALA A 16 1.34 2.62 2.03
N VAL A 17 1.04 3.89 1.73
CA VAL A 17 1.37 4.49 0.43
C VAL A 17 2.88 4.54 0.22
N GLU A 18 3.63 4.93 1.23
CA GLU A 18 5.09 4.99 1.14
C GLU A 18 5.69 3.61 0.88
N GLU A 19 5.14 2.60 1.54
CA GLU A 19 5.56 1.22 1.34
C GLU A 19 5.25 0.76 -0.10
N TRP A 20 4.10 1.16 -0.61
CA TRP A 20 3.69 0.83 -1.97
C TRP A 20 4.61 1.49 -3.00
N ILE A 21 4.95 2.77 -2.80
CA ILE A 21 5.86 3.48 -3.69
C ILE A 21 7.22 2.77 -3.72
N ALA A 22 7.74 2.38 -2.57
CA ALA A 22 9.00 1.65 -2.49
C ALA A 22 8.92 0.31 -3.23
N ALA A 23 7.79 -0.38 -3.12
CA ALA A 23 7.60 -1.66 -3.80
C ALA A 23 7.54 -1.48 -5.31
N ILE A 24 6.89 -0.42 -5.79
CA ILE A 24 6.83 -0.12 -7.22
C ILE A 24 8.22 0.20 -7.76
N GLU A 25 8.98 0.99 -7.03
CA GLU A 25 10.34 1.33 -7.43
C GLU A 25 11.24 0.11 -7.49
N HIS A 26 11.08 -0.80 -6.54
CA HIS A 26 11.82 -2.04 -6.53
C HIS A 26 11.47 -2.91 -7.73
N GLU A 27 10.18 -3.04 -8.03
CA GLU A 27 9.70 -3.80 -9.18
C GLU A 27 10.25 -3.20 -10.48
N GLU A 28 10.22 -1.89 -10.62
CA GLU A 28 10.73 -1.21 -11.79
C GLU A 28 12.24 -1.44 -11.95
N ALA A 29 12.99 -1.36 -10.86
CA ALA A 29 14.43 -1.58 -10.91
C ALA A 29 14.76 -2.99 -11.38
N LEU A 30 13.99 -4.00 -10.96
CA LEU A 30 14.18 -5.36 -11.40
C LEU A 30 13.83 -5.53 -12.88
N ALA A 31 12.82 -4.82 -13.35
CA ALA A 31 12.39 -4.91 -14.74
C ALA A 31 13.39 -4.27 -15.70
N SER A 32 14.21 -3.33 -15.22
CA SER A 32 15.13 -2.61 -16.09
C SER A 32 16.49 -3.29 -16.26
N VAL A 33 16.73 -4.42 -15.61
CA VAL A 33 18.00 -5.14 -15.77
C VAL A 33 17.85 -6.29 -16.75
N HIS A 34 19.02 -6.87 -17.12
CA HIS A 34 19.02 -7.96 -18.10
C HIS A 34 18.17 -9.13 -17.66
N HIS A 35 17.44 -9.70 -18.64
CA HIS A 35 16.52 -10.76 -18.34
C HIS A 35 17.24 -12.10 -18.26
N SER A 36 17.32 -12.66 -17.09
CA SER A 36 17.71 -14.05 -16.89
C SER A 36 16.53 -14.70 -16.17
N VAL A 37 16.48 -16.01 -16.16
CA VAL A 37 15.40 -16.75 -15.50
C VAL A 37 15.33 -16.37 -14.02
N ALA A 38 16.49 -16.28 -13.36
CA ALA A 38 16.51 -15.91 -11.94
C ALA A 38 15.99 -14.49 -11.72
N LYS A 39 16.26 -13.58 -12.64
CA LYS A 39 15.77 -12.20 -12.51
C LYS A 39 14.29 -12.09 -12.79
N LEU A 40 13.78 -12.91 -13.70
CA LEU A 40 12.33 -12.98 -13.93
C LEU A 40 11.61 -13.47 -12.68
N ASP A 41 12.15 -14.48 -12.01
CA ASP A 41 11.54 -14.98 -10.78
C ASP A 41 11.51 -13.90 -9.71
N ARG A 42 12.58 -13.12 -9.58
CA ARG A 42 12.62 -12.02 -8.61
C ARG A 42 11.63 -10.94 -8.97
N TRP A 43 11.49 -10.64 -10.25
CA TRP A 43 10.54 -9.65 -10.71
C TRP A 43 9.10 -10.11 -10.41
N GLU A 44 8.79 -11.38 -10.65
CA GLU A 44 7.48 -11.92 -10.34
C GLU A 44 7.17 -11.86 -8.85
N GLN A 45 8.15 -12.19 -8.01
CA GLN A 45 7.98 -12.09 -6.57
C GLN A 45 7.76 -10.65 -6.13
N ALA A 46 8.48 -9.72 -6.73
CA ALA A 46 8.31 -8.30 -6.42
C ALA A 46 6.94 -7.82 -6.85
N HIS A 47 6.44 -8.30 -7.99
CA HIS A 47 5.12 -7.96 -8.48
C HIS A 47 4.02 -8.46 -7.55
N LEU A 48 4.13 -9.69 -7.06
CA LEU A 48 3.17 -10.25 -6.13
C LEU A 48 3.18 -9.49 -4.81
N ARG A 49 4.37 -9.13 -4.34
CA ARG A 49 4.50 -8.34 -3.13
C ARG A 49 3.88 -6.95 -3.30
N GLU A 50 4.07 -6.32 -4.47
CA GLU A 50 3.49 -5.02 -4.75
C GLU A 50 1.97 -5.10 -4.73
N ASP A 51 1.39 -6.16 -5.28
CA ASP A 51 -0.05 -6.37 -5.25
C ASP A 51 -0.58 -6.50 -3.82
N GLU A 52 0.13 -7.21 -2.96
CA GLU A 52 -0.26 -7.34 -1.56
C GLU A 52 -0.22 -6.01 -0.85
N ILE A 53 0.83 -5.22 -1.09
CA ILE A 53 0.97 -3.91 -0.48
C ILE A 53 -0.11 -2.96 -0.99
N ARG A 54 -0.42 -3.04 -2.28
CA ARG A 54 -1.48 -2.23 -2.85
C ARG A 54 -2.83 -2.53 -2.20
N SER A 55 -3.10 -3.80 -1.92
CA SER A 55 -4.31 -4.18 -1.21
C SER A 55 -4.37 -3.57 0.19
N LYS A 56 -3.23 -3.49 0.87
CA LYS A 56 -3.16 -2.85 2.18
C LYS A 56 -3.42 -1.35 2.08
N VAL A 57 -2.93 -0.72 1.02
CA VAL A 57 -3.19 0.71 0.79
C VAL A 57 -4.68 0.95 0.61
N LEU A 58 -5.34 0.14 -0.19
CA LEU A 58 -6.77 0.28 -0.43
C LEU A 58 -7.57 0.08 0.86
N GLU A 59 -7.17 -0.87 1.70
CA GLU A 59 -7.83 -1.11 2.97
C GLU A 59 -7.62 0.07 3.92
N ALA A 60 -6.40 0.57 4.02
CA ALA A 60 -6.11 1.72 4.88
C ALA A 60 -6.85 2.97 4.41
N LYS A 61 -6.95 3.17 3.09
CA LYS A 61 -7.69 4.27 2.51
C LYS A 61 -9.17 4.17 2.87
N LYS A 62 -9.72 2.97 2.74
CA LYS A 62 -11.13 2.74 3.04
C LYS A 62 -11.42 3.05 4.50
N GLN A 63 -10.56 2.59 5.41
CA GLN A 63 -10.75 2.84 6.84
C GLN A 63 -10.70 4.33 7.15
N TYR A 64 -9.79 5.04 6.53
CA TYR A 64 -9.67 6.47 6.73
C TYR A 64 -10.89 7.22 6.19
N GLU A 65 -11.33 6.87 4.99
CA GLU A 65 -12.50 7.51 4.38
C GLU A 65 -13.77 7.20 5.14
N ASP A 66 -13.93 5.99 5.64
CA ASP A 66 -15.10 5.62 6.44
C ASP A 66 -15.12 6.41 7.74
N ALA A 67 -13.96 6.59 8.37
CA ALA A 67 -13.87 7.38 9.58
C ALA A 67 -14.19 8.86 9.34
N LEU A 68 -13.74 9.40 8.21
CA LEU A 68 -14.07 10.77 7.84
C LEU A 68 -15.57 10.94 7.65
N ARG A 69 -16.19 9.99 6.96
CA ARG A 69 -17.63 10.04 6.72
C ARG A 69 -18.40 9.98 8.04
N GLU A 70 -18.00 9.08 8.90
CA GLU A 70 -18.62 8.93 10.20
C GLU A 70 -18.52 10.22 11.02
N MET A 71 -17.36 10.85 10.96
CA MET A 71 -17.13 12.09 11.67
C MET A 71 -17.98 13.23 11.12
N GLN A 72 -18.11 13.31 9.80
CA GLN A 72 -18.85 14.41 9.17
C GLN A 72 -20.35 14.22 9.16
N PHE A 73 -20.79 12.99 9.02
CA PHE A 73 -22.22 12.70 8.85
C PHE A 73 -22.85 11.93 9.99
N GLY A 74 -22.06 11.51 10.96
CA GLY A 74 -22.60 10.81 12.11
C GLY A 74 -23.01 9.37 11.84
N PHE A 75 -22.51 8.77 10.76
CA PHE A 75 -22.86 7.38 10.48
C PHE A 75 -21.83 6.43 11.01
#